data_7cd4fd868aba2ee3c0250b673c0305b9
#
_entry.id   7cd4fd868aba2ee3c0250b673c0305b9
#
_cell.length_a   1.000
_cell.length_b   1.000
_cell.length_c   1.000
_cell.angle_alpha   90.00
_cell.angle_beta   90.00
_cell.angle_gamma   90.00
#
_symmetry.space_group_name_H-M   'P 1'
#
loop_
_entity.id
_entity.type
_entity.pdbx_description
1 polymer ?
#
loop_
_entity_poly.entity_id
_entity_poly.type
_entity_poly.pdbx_seq_one_letter_code
_entity_poly.pdbx_strand_id
1 'polypeptide(L)'
;FAGLDPLLSWMEEARFGEEEIAALRSLKSRSGKPLFAEDYLRYLKAMGGFSGLTLRALPEGRVAHPQVPLVSVEGPLLQAQLLETALLNRLNYETLIATKASRVREAAGEAVVLEFGLRRAPAKGGESATRASLIGGANRSSAVSLSHLLGLPASGTHAHSLVQAFMALGYSEEDAFR
;
A
#
# COMPACT_ATOMS: atom_id res chain seq x y z
N PHE A 1 9.80 3.80 -8.54
CA PHE A 1 9.53 4.18 -7.16
C PHE A 1 8.04 4.48 -6.97
N ALA A 2 7.41 3.95 -5.91
CA ALA A 2 6.01 4.16 -5.57
C ALA A 2 5.79 4.00 -4.05
N GLY A 3 4.61 4.40 -3.54
CA GLY A 3 4.21 4.27 -2.14
C GLY A 3 4.39 5.53 -1.30
N LEU A 4 4.85 6.63 -1.90
CA LEU A 4 5.08 7.88 -1.17
C LEU A 4 3.76 8.53 -0.73
N ASP A 5 2.80 8.64 -1.62
CA ASP A 5 1.51 9.28 -1.33
C ASP A 5 0.72 8.57 -0.20
N PRO A 6 0.56 7.22 -0.21
CA PRO A 6 -0.03 6.51 0.92
C PRO A 6 0.78 6.62 2.23
N LEU A 7 2.11 6.77 2.14
CA LEU A 7 2.94 7.01 3.31
C LEU A 7 2.62 8.37 3.93
N LEU A 8 2.59 9.44 3.12
CA LEU A 8 2.29 10.80 3.58
C LEU A 8 0.91 10.88 4.21
N SER A 9 -0.12 10.35 3.54
CA SER A 9 -1.48 10.29 4.07
C SER A 9 -1.54 9.57 5.42
N TRP A 10 -0.84 8.45 5.56
CA TRP A 10 -0.77 7.74 6.83
C TRP A 10 -0.02 8.56 7.92
N MET A 11 1.05 9.27 7.58
CA MET A 11 1.79 10.10 8.53
C MET A 11 0.95 11.27 9.08
N GLU A 12 0.05 11.80 8.25
CA GLU A 12 -0.89 12.85 8.67
C GLU A 12 -1.92 12.36 9.69
N GLU A 13 -2.32 11.09 9.61
CA GLU A 13 -3.33 10.48 10.46
C GLU A 13 -2.75 9.77 11.69
N ALA A 14 -1.52 9.24 11.59
CA ALA A 14 -0.94 8.39 12.61
C ALA A 14 -0.73 9.14 13.94
N ARG A 15 -1.30 8.59 15.02
CA ARG A 15 -1.22 9.12 16.38
C ARG A 15 -1.08 8.00 17.39
N PHE A 16 -0.53 8.33 18.54
CA PHE A 16 -0.59 7.47 19.72
C PHE A 16 -1.71 7.97 20.63
N GLY A 17 -2.90 7.38 20.49
CA GLY A 17 -4.07 7.68 21.32
C GLY A 17 -4.03 7.00 22.69
N GLU A 18 -5.09 7.16 23.47
CA GLU A 18 -5.18 6.57 24.81
C GLU A 18 -5.10 5.06 24.77
N GLU A 19 -5.69 4.43 23.76
CA GLU A 19 -5.73 2.97 23.62
C GLU A 19 -4.33 2.40 23.36
N GLU A 20 -3.58 2.98 22.41
CA GLU A 20 -2.20 2.58 22.12
C GLU A 20 -1.28 2.80 23.32
N ILE A 21 -1.41 3.93 24.02
CA ILE A 21 -0.62 4.21 25.23
C ILE A 21 -0.96 3.22 26.34
N ALA A 22 -2.23 2.88 26.54
CA ALA A 22 -2.64 1.89 27.53
C ALA A 22 -2.09 0.50 27.18
N ALA A 23 -2.14 0.10 25.91
CA ALA A 23 -1.57 -1.15 25.43
C ALA A 23 -0.05 -1.22 25.70
N LEU A 24 0.70 -0.18 25.32
CA LEU A 24 2.15 -0.12 25.57
C LEU A 24 2.48 -0.15 27.08
N ARG A 25 1.70 0.56 27.91
CA ARG A 25 1.87 0.55 29.37
C ARG A 25 1.67 -0.83 29.98
N SER A 26 0.81 -1.65 29.41
CA SER A 26 0.54 -3.00 29.90
C SER A 26 1.68 -3.98 29.66
N LEU A 27 2.60 -3.67 28.73
CA LEU A 27 3.68 -4.56 28.35
C LEU A 27 4.76 -4.66 29.44
N LYS A 28 5.17 -5.91 29.73
CA LYS A 28 6.18 -6.19 30.74
C LYS A 28 7.32 -7.00 30.16
N SER A 29 8.51 -6.78 30.69
CA SER A 29 9.70 -7.58 30.41
C SER A 29 9.55 -8.99 31.02
N ARG A 30 10.48 -9.89 30.71
CA ARG A 30 10.54 -11.23 31.31
C ARG A 30 10.68 -11.19 32.85
N SER A 31 11.24 -10.12 33.41
CA SER A 31 11.38 -9.91 34.84
C SER A 31 10.14 -9.27 35.51
N GLY A 32 9.04 -9.07 34.77
CA GLY A 32 7.81 -8.46 35.27
C GLY A 32 7.83 -6.95 35.39
N LYS A 33 8.95 -6.27 35.03
CA LYS A 33 9.05 -4.81 35.06
C LYS A 33 8.38 -4.20 33.83
N PRO A 34 7.83 -2.96 33.91
CA PRO A 34 7.34 -2.25 32.74
C PRO A 34 8.38 -2.22 31.62
N LEU A 35 7.94 -2.45 30.37
CA LEU A 35 8.83 -2.43 29.22
C LEU A 35 9.18 -1.01 28.81
N PHE A 36 8.23 -0.08 28.93
CA PHE A 36 8.39 1.32 28.60
C PHE A 36 8.30 2.21 29.86
N ALA A 37 9.17 3.21 29.92
CA ALA A 37 9.12 4.22 30.99
C ALA A 37 7.94 5.19 30.75
N GLU A 38 7.35 5.69 31.83
CA GLU A 38 6.20 6.63 31.74
C GLU A 38 6.55 7.94 30.99
N ASP A 39 7.80 8.39 31.09
CA ASP A 39 8.28 9.58 30.36
C ASP A 39 8.26 9.35 28.84
N TYR A 40 8.60 8.13 28.41
CA TYR A 40 8.51 7.76 26.99
C TYR A 40 7.07 7.69 26.53
N LEU A 41 6.17 7.10 27.30
CA LEU A 41 4.75 7.03 26.97
C LEU A 41 4.11 8.42 26.90
N ARG A 42 4.50 9.33 27.80
CA ARG A 42 4.08 10.73 27.74
C ARG A 42 4.61 11.43 26.47
N TYR A 43 5.86 11.18 26.10
CA TYR A 43 6.43 11.69 24.87
C TYR A 43 5.65 11.22 23.64
N LEU A 44 5.35 9.91 23.52
CA LEU A 44 4.57 9.38 22.39
C LEU A 44 3.21 10.04 22.28
N LYS A 45 2.50 10.18 23.39
CA LYS A 45 1.20 10.86 23.43
C LYS A 45 1.29 12.34 23.02
N ALA A 46 2.32 13.04 23.48
CA ALA A 46 2.52 14.45 23.19
C ALA A 46 3.07 14.71 21.77
N MET A 47 3.67 13.72 21.14
CA MET A 47 4.30 13.84 19.81
C MET A 47 3.32 14.28 18.72
N GLY A 48 2.05 13.89 18.82
CA GLY A 48 0.98 14.33 17.93
C GLY A 48 1.14 13.91 16.46
N GLY A 49 1.93 12.87 16.18
CA GLY A 49 2.23 12.35 14.84
C GLY A 49 3.66 12.65 14.38
N PHE A 50 3.87 12.73 13.08
CA PHE A 50 5.18 12.82 12.44
C PHE A 50 5.50 14.21 11.86
N SER A 51 4.79 15.25 12.27
CA SER A 51 4.98 16.63 11.77
C SER A 51 6.35 17.22 12.07
N GLY A 52 7.11 16.67 13.02
CA GLY A 52 8.49 17.06 13.31
C GLY A 52 9.54 16.54 12.32
N LEU A 53 9.13 15.70 11.36
CA LEU A 53 10.03 15.12 10.35
C LEU A 53 9.94 15.87 9.02
N THR A 54 11.09 15.99 8.37
CA THR A 54 11.20 16.44 6.97
C THR A 54 11.57 15.24 6.11
N LEU A 55 10.75 14.96 5.10
CA LEU A 55 11.03 13.94 4.10
C LEU A 55 11.44 14.58 2.78
N ARG A 56 12.52 14.07 2.19
CA ARG A 56 12.90 14.36 0.80
C ARG A 56 12.89 13.05 0.06
N ALA A 57 12.13 12.96 -1.03
CA ALA A 57 11.93 11.74 -1.78
C ALA A 57 12.03 11.96 -3.29
N LEU A 58 12.34 10.89 -4.01
CA LEU A 58 12.13 10.87 -5.46
C LEU A 58 10.63 10.99 -5.76
N PRO A 59 10.24 11.65 -6.84
CA PRO A 59 8.85 11.58 -7.32
C PRO A 59 8.45 10.15 -7.67
N GLU A 60 7.21 9.78 -7.40
CA GLU A 60 6.67 8.49 -7.84
C GLU A 60 6.72 8.35 -9.37
N GLY A 61 6.81 7.12 -9.85
CA GLY A 61 6.97 6.80 -11.28
C GLY A 61 8.41 6.94 -11.80
N ARG A 62 9.34 7.46 -11.00
CA ARG A 62 10.75 7.54 -11.41
C ARG A 62 11.47 6.21 -11.25
N VAL A 63 12.32 5.90 -12.23
CA VAL A 63 13.29 4.80 -12.13
C VAL A 63 14.42 5.25 -11.20
N ALA A 64 14.74 4.41 -10.23
CA ALA A 64 15.86 4.61 -9.32
C ALA A 64 16.96 3.59 -9.64
N HIS A 65 18.20 4.04 -9.61
CA HIS A 65 19.35 3.16 -9.77
C HIS A 65 19.81 2.62 -8.41
N PRO A 66 20.52 1.48 -8.37
CA PRO A 66 21.13 0.98 -7.15
C PRO A 66 22.00 2.05 -6.48
N GLN A 67 22.03 2.04 -5.14
CA GLN A 67 22.81 2.97 -4.31
C GLN A 67 22.30 4.44 -4.32
N VAL A 68 21.22 4.76 -5.00
CA VAL A 68 20.58 6.08 -4.92
C VAL A 68 19.54 6.07 -3.80
N PRO A 69 19.60 7.00 -2.83
CA PRO A 69 18.57 7.11 -1.81
C PRO A 69 17.20 7.42 -2.43
N LEU A 70 16.19 6.62 -2.10
CA LEU A 70 14.80 6.85 -2.53
C LEU A 70 14.14 7.93 -1.69
N VAL A 71 14.40 7.90 -0.38
CA VAL A 71 13.87 8.85 0.61
C VAL A 71 14.95 9.14 1.64
N SER A 72 15.05 10.39 2.06
CA SER A 72 15.78 10.80 3.27
C SER A 72 14.82 11.37 4.28
N VAL A 73 15.06 11.07 5.56
CA VAL A 73 14.25 11.52 6.69
C VAL A 73 15.12 12.30 7.64
N GLU A 74 14.74 13.54 7.96
CA GLU A 74 15.44 14.42 8.88
C GLU A 74 14.51 14.86 10.01
N GLY A 75 15.00 14.88 11.26
CA GLY A 75 14.24 15.34 12.41
C GLY A 75 14.60 14.63 13.72
N PRO A 76 13.74 14.69 14.75
CA PRO A 76 14.00 14.05 16.03
C PRO A 76 14.20 12.54 15.88
N LEU A 77 15.31 12.02 16.43
CA LEU A 77 15.72 10.63 16.27
C LEU A 77 14.61 9.63 16.63
N LEU A 78 13.89 9.85 17.73
CA LEU A 78 12.82 8.95 18.16
C LEU A 78 11.67 8.88 17.13
N GLN A 79 11.30 10.02 16.54
CA GLN A 79 10.26 10.03 15.48
C GLN A 79 10.75 9.33 14.23
N ALA A 80 11.99 9.57 13.80
CA ALA A 80 12.57 8.91 12.64
C ALA A 80 12.63 7.38 12.81
N GLN A 81 13.03 6.90 14.00
CA GLN A 81 13.05 5.48 14.32
C GLN A 81 11.65 4.84 14.33
N LEU A 82 10.64 5.53 14.85
CA LEU A 82 9.25 5.04 14.83
C LEU A 82 8.67 4.98 13.42
N LEU A 83 9.09 5.89 12.53
CA LEU A 83 8.62 5.91 11.15
C LEU A 83 9.17 4.75 10.31
N GLU A 84 10.37 4.25 10.59
CA GLU A 84 11.13 3.31 9.75
C GLU A 84 10.28 2.13 9.24
N THR A 85 9.65 1.40 10.13
CA THR A 85 8.87 0.21 9.74
C THR A 85 7.69 0.57 8.84
N ALA A 86 6.96 1.63 9.16
CA ALA A 86 5.81 2.07 8.37
C ALA A 86 6.22 2.58 6.99
N LEU A 87 7.35 3.28 6.91
CA LEU A 87 7.95 3.76 5.67
C LEU A 87 8.36 2.58 4.78
N LEU A 88 9.17 1.67 5.30
CA LEU A 88 9.66 0.52 4.54
C LEU A 88 8.51 -0.39 4.07
N ASN A 89 7.52 -0.64 4.92
CA ASN A 89 6.38 -1.47 4.57
C ASN A 89 5.61 -0.95 3.35
N ARG A 90 5.39 0.36 3.27
CA ARG A 90 4.67 0.99 2.16
C ARG A 90 5.51 1.13 0.90
N LEU A 91 6.69 1.73 1.03
CA LEU A 91 7.54 2.02 -0.12
C LEU A 91 8.08 0.76 -0.79
N ASN A 92 8.50 -0.25 0.00
CA ASN A 92 9.09 -1.45 -0.55
C ASN A 92 8.08 -2.23 -1.40
N TYR A 93 6.90 -2.51 -0.84
CA TYR A 93 5.88 -3.29 -1.54
C TYR A 93 5.43 -2.62 -2.83
N GLU A 94 5.03 -1.35 -2.76
CA GLU A 94 4.54 -0.63 -3.94
C GLU A 94 5.63 -0.44 -4.99
N THR A 95 6.88 -0.16 -4.58
CA THR A 95 8.00 -0.03 -5.52
C THR A 95 8.29 -1.34 -6.25
N LEU A 96 8.23 -2.48 -5.56
CA LEU A 96 8.42 -3.79 -6.20
C LEU A 96 7.31 -4.10 -7.22
N ILE A 97 6.07 -3.81 -6.88
CA ILE A 97 4.92 -3.99 -7.79
C ILE A 97 5.04 -3.06 -8.99
N ALA A 98 5.30 -1.76 -8.78
CA ALA A 98 5.49 -0.80 -9.87
C ALA A 98 6.65 -1.22 -10.80
N THR A 99 7.76 -1.70 -10.24
CA THR A 99 8.89 -2.23 -11.02
C THR A 99 8.48 -3.44 -11.84
N LYS A 100 7.71 -4.36 -11.28
CA LYS A 100 7.19 -5.52 -12.03
C LYS A 100 6.27 -5.08 -13.16
N ALA A 101 5.35 -4.16 -12.87
CA ALA A 101 4.41 -3.63 -13.86
C ALA A 101 5.14 -2.90 -15.00
N SER A 102 6.17 -2.10 -14.70
CA SER A 102 6.94 -1.40 -15.74
C SER A 102 7.67 -2.35 -16.69
N ARG A 103 8.20 -3.46 -16.18
CA ARG A 103 8.81 -4.51 -17.03
C ARG A 103 7.79 -5.21 -17.90
N VAL A 104 6.58 -5.45 -17.38
CA VAL A 104 5.47 -6.01 -18.17
C VAL A 104 5.05 -5.02 -19.25
N ARG A 105 4.93 -3.73 -18.89
CA ARG A 105 4.61 -2.65 -19.85
C ARG A 105 5.63 -2.57 -20.97
N GLU A 106 6.92 -2.60 -20.65
CA GLU A 106 8.00 -2.58 -21.62
C GLU A 106 7.90 -3.77 -22.59
N ALA A 107 7.71 -4.97 -22.05
CA ALA A 107 7.58 -6.18 -22.88
C ALA A 107 6.29 -6.20 -23.73
N ALA A 108 5.22 -5.57 -23.27
CA ALA A 108 3.93 -5.50 -23.97
C ALA A 108 3.93 -4.53 -25.17
N GLY A 109 4.88 -3.60 -25.24
CA GLY A 109 4.92 -2.57 -26.30
C GLY A 109 3.61 -1.77 -26.35
N GLU A 110 2.88 -1.80 -27.44
CA GLU A 110 1.60 -1.08 -27.63
C GLU A 110 0.36 -1.86 -27.12
N ALA A 111 0.53 -3.12 -26.70
CA ALA A 111 -0.59 -3.94 -26.21
C ALA A 111 -1.13 -3.40 -24.87
N VAL A 112 -2.43 -3.55 -24.64
CA VAL A 112 -3.08 -3.16 -23.38
C VAL A 112 -2.64 -4.07 -22.24
N VAL A 113 -2.16 -3.48 -21.15
CA VAL A 113 -1.81 -4.20 -19.91
C VAL A 113 -2.93 -4.02 -18.90
N LEU A 114 -3.55 -5.15 -18.50
CA LEU A 114 -4.61 -5.20 -17.51
C LEU A 114 -4.08 -5.77 -16.19
N GLU A 115 -4.32 -5.07 -15.09
CA GLU A 115 -4.00 -5.53 -13.75
C GLU A 115 -5.18 -6.31 -13.16
N PHE A 116 -4.98 -7.61 -12.86
CA PHE A 116 -5.99 -8.53 -12.32
C PHE A 116 -5.50 -9.21 -11.02
N GLY A 117 -4.64 -8.55 -10.28
CA GLY A 117 -3.95 -9.11 -9.12
C GLY A 117 -4.66 -8.99 -7.78
N LEU A 118 -5.87 -8.44 -7.68
CA LEU A 118 -6.60 -8.25 -6.41
C LEU A 118 -6.63 -9.49 -5.51
N ARG A 119 -6.71 -10.67 -6.10
CA ARG A 119 -6.75 -11.96 -5.37
C ARG A 119 -5.35 -12.43 -4.90
N ARG A 120 -4.30 -11.68 -5.17
CA ARG A 120 -2.89 -12.07 -4.92
C ARG A 120 -2.27 -11.36 -3.72
N ALA A 121 -2.98 -10.38 -3.15
CA ALA A 121 -2.53 -9.65 -1.98
C ALA A 121 -3.67 -9.56 -0.95
N PRO A 122 -3.35 -9.55 0.35
CA PRO A 122 -4.36 -9.48 1.40
C PRO A 122 -4.94 -8.06 1.50
N ALA A 123 -6.26 -7.97 1.71
CA ALA A 123 -6.99 -6.75 2.07
C ALA A 123 -6.50 -5.49 1.30
N LYS A 124 -6.15 -4.44 2.01
CA LYS A 124 -5.64 -3.19 1.42
C LYS A 124 -4.35 -3.35 0.58
N GLY A 125 -3.61 -4.44 0.74
CA GLY A 125 -2.47 -4.74 -0.13
C GLY A 125 -2.86 -4.91 -1.60
N GLY A 126 -4.07 -5.38 -1.90
CA GLY A 126 -4.60 -5.45 -3.27
C GLY A 126 -4.79 -4.06 -3.88
N GLU A 127 -5.31 -3.09 -3.11
CA GLU A 127 -5.47 -1.71 -3.56
C GLU A 127 -4.11 -1.04 -3.79
N SER A 128 -3.17 -1.20 -2.85
CA SER A 128 -1.78 -0.73 -3.01
C SER A 128 -1.11 -1.33 -4.25
N ALA A 129 -1.28 -2.63 -4.49
CA ALA A 129 -0.74 -3.30 -5.68
C ALA A 129 -1.34 -2.75 -6.97
N THR A 130 -2.65 -2.51 -7.01
CA THR A 130 -3.32 -1.90 -8.17
C THR A 130 -2.79 -0.50 -8.45
N ARG A 131 -2.72 0.36 -7.42
CA ARG A 131 -2.16 1.71 -7.56
C ARG A 131 -0.73 1.68 -8.10
N ALA A 132 0.11 0.87 -7.49
CA ALA A 132 1.51 0.71 -7.91
C ALA A 132 1.64 0.17 -9.34
N SER A 133 0.77 -0.75 -9.75
CA SER A 133 0.74 -1.28 -11.12
C SER A 133 0.39 -0.22 -12.14
N LEU A 134 -0.56 0.66 -11.83
CA LEU A 134 -0.93 1.79 -12.68
C LEU A 134 0.23 2.79 -12.81
N ILE A 135 0.93 3.10 -11.71
CA ILE A 135 2.17 3.91 -11.74
C ILE A 135 3.23 3.25 -12.62
N GLY A 136 3.33 1.92 -12.58
CA GLY A 136 4.25 1.12 -13.41
C GLY A 136 3.83 0.98 -14.87
N GLY A 137 2.69 1.53 -15.29
CA GLY A 137 2.26 1.57 -16.68
C GLY A 137 1.16 0.57 -17.07
N ALA A 138 0.48 -0.08 -16.11
CA ALA A 138 -0.76 -0.79 -16.40
C ALA A 138 -1.83 0.20 -16.90
N ASN A 139 -2.64 -0.21 -17.87
CA ASN A 139 -3.63 0.68 -18.48
C ASN A 139 -4.96 0.68 -17.72
N ARG A 140 -5.34 -0.45 -17.12
CA ARG A 140 -6.61 -0.64 -16.41
C ARG A 140 -6.45 -1.69 -15.32
N SER A 141 -7.42 -1.72 -14.39
CA SER A 141 -7.49 -2.73 -13.34
C SER A 141 -8.89 -3.28 -13.15
N SER A 142 -8.98 -4.45 -12.53
CA SER A 142 -10.23 -5.03 -12.05
C SER A 142 -10.70 -4.46 -10.69
N ALA A 143 -9.90 -3.61 -10.05
CA ALA A 143 -10.26 -2.92 -8.82
C ALA A 143 -11.23 -1.77 -9.12
N VAL A 144 -12.53 -2.03 -9.08
CA VAL A 144 -13.57 -1.06 -9.45
C VAL A 144 -13.51 0.19 -8.55
N SER A 145 -13.37 0.02 -7.24
CA SER A 145 -13.30 1.14 -6.28
C SER A 145 -12.14 2.08 -6.58
N LEU A 146 -10.94 1.53 -6.78
CA LEU A 146 -9.75 2.33 -7.05
C LEU A 146 -9.79 2.94 -8.46
N SER A 147 -10.27 2.19 -9.45
CA SER A 147 -10.47 2.71 -10.81
C SER A 147 -11.41 3.92 -10.81
N HIS A 148 -12.52 3.83 -10.07
CA HIS A 148 -13.45 4.95 -9.91
C HIS A 148 -12.79 6.16 -9.24
N LEU A 149 -12.06 5.95 -8.15
CA LEU A 149 -11.34 7.01 -7.43
C LEU A 149 -10.33 7.74 -8.32
N LEU A 150 -9.66 7.01 -9.21
CA LEU A 150 -8.65 7.55 -10.13
C LEU A 150 -9.23 8.03 -11.47
N GLY A 151 -10.54 7.96 -11.66
CA GLY A 151 -11.18 8.35 -12.93
C GLY A 151 -10.82 7.45 -14.11
N LEU A 152 -10.44 6.20 -13.85
CA LEU A 152 -10.05 5.23 -14.87
C LEU A 152 -11.19 4.22 -15.15
N PRO A 153 -11.33 3.71 -16.39
CA PRO A 153 -12.29 2.66 -16.65
C PRO A 153 -11.86 1.35 -15.98
N ALA A 154 -12.74 0.77 -15.18
CA ALA A 154 -12.53 -0.57 -14.65
C ALA A 154 -12.61 -1.61 -15.77
N SER A 155 -11.88 -2.71 -15.63
CA SER A 155 -11.94 -3.85 -16.55
C SER A 155 -11.95 -5.13 -15.73
N GLY A 156 -12.82 -6.04 -16.09
CA GLY A 156 -12.97 -7.31 -15.37
C GLY A 156 -13.32 -8.46 -16.29
N THR A 157 -13.44 -9.64 -15.72
CA THR A 157 -13.87 -10.86 -16.38
C THR A 157 -14.94 -11.52 -15.53
N HIS A 158 -15.81 -12.30 -16.17
CA HIS A 158 -16.72 -13.20 -15.47
C HIS A 158 -15.97 -14.36 -14.84
N ALA A 159 -16.48 -14.84 -13.70
CA ALA A 159 -16.01 -16.07 -13.12
C ALA A 159 -16.52 -17.26 -13.94
N HIS A 160 -15.67 -18.24 -14.20
CA HIS A 160 -16.07 -19.49 -14.87
C HIS A 160 -17.24 -20.18 -14.15
N SER A 161 -17.29 -20.08 -12.82
CA SER A 161 -18.38 -20.62 -12.01
C SER A 161 -19.75 -20.04 -12.35
N LEU A 162 -19.85 -18.79 -12.78
CA LEU A 162 -21.10 -18.18 -13.22
C LEU A 162 -21.60 -18.86 -14.50
N VAL A 163 -20.73 -18.96 -15.51
CA VAL A 163 -21.07 -19.62 -16.79
C VAL A 163 -21.44 -21.07 -16.55
N GLN A 164 -20.70 -21.81 -15.74
CA GLN A 164 -20.99 -23.19 -15.38
C GLN A 164 -22.34 -23.34 -14.65
N ALA A 165 -22.69 -22.41 -13.77
CA ALA A 165 -23.96 -22.41 -13.07
C ALA A 165 -25.15 -22.21 -14.05
N PHE A 166 -25.03 -21.27 -15.00
CA PHE A 166 -26.03 -21.06 -16.02
C PHE A 166 -26.23 -22.34 -16.88
N MET A 167 -25.13 -22.94 -17.33
CA MET A 167 -25.18 -24.19 -18.09
C MET A 167 -25.82 -25.34 -17.29
N ALA A 168 -25.49 -25.45 -15.99
CA ALA A 168 -26.09 -26.45 -15.12
C ALA A 168 -27.61 -26.24 -14.91
N LEU A 169 -28.08 -24.99 -15.00
CA LEU A 169 -29.51 -24.65 -14.95
C LEU A 169 -30.22 -24.78 -16.31
N GLY A 170 -29.51 -25.21 -17.36
CA GLY A 170 -30.08 -25.45 -18.70
C GLY A 170 -30.08 -24.21 -19.61
N TYR A 171 -29.40 -23.14 -19.22
CA TYR A 171 -29.17 -21.95 -20.05
C TYR A 171 -27.95 -22.12 -20.95
N SER A 172 -27.89 -21.34 -22.02
CA SER A 172 -26.68 -21.28 -22.87
C SER A 172 -25.56 -20.51 -22.24
N GLU A 173 -24.34 -20.71 -22.75
CA GLU A 173 -23.18 -19.86 -22.35
C GLU A 173 -23.45 -18.37 -22.68
N GLU A 174 -24.12 -18.09 -23.81
CA GLU A 174 -24.48 -16.73 -24.22
C GLU A 174 -25.40 -16.04 -23.20
N ASP A 175 -26.34 -16.78 -22.58
CA ASP A 175 -27.24 -16.24 -21.57
C ASP A 175 -26.50 -15.80 -20.27
N ALA A 176 -25.35 -16.39 -19.98
CA ALA A 176 -24.53 -16.00 -18.82
C ALA A 176 -23.84 -14.63 -19.01
N PHE A 177 -23.80 -14.13 -20.24
CA PHE A 177 -23.16 -12.84 -20.57
C PHE A 177 -24.16 -11.71 -20.88
N ARG A 178 -25.44 -11.98 -20.81
CA ARG A 178 -26.53 -11.00 -20.97
C ARG A 178 -27.04 -10.52 -19.61
#